data_ddf8d599b53d46e67bb05ae0347d1a7e
#
_entry.id   ddf8d599b53d46e67bb05ae0347d1a7e
#
_cell.length_a   1.000
_cell.length_b   1.000
_cell.length_c   1.000
_cell.angle_alpha   90.00
_cell.angle_beta   90.00
_cell.angle_gamma   90.00
#
_symmetry.space_group_name_H-M   'P 1'
#
loop_
_entity.id
_entity.type
_entity.pdbx_description
1 polymer ?
#
loop_
_entity_poly.entity_id
_entity_poly.type
_entity_poly.pdbx_seq_one_letter_code
_entity_poly.pdbx_strand_id
1 'polypeptide(L)'
;MARSSGSGKSTAMNIIGCLDVPTSGTYHLGGIDVSTMDDDQQAEIRNKMLGFIFQQYNLIPKLNVLENVELPLLYAGVDASERKERAMASLQRVGLADKCRNLPSQLSGGQQQRVSIARALAGSPSVILADEPTGALDSRTGREVLGFLKKLNREGDTVVLITHDNSIAVKADRIVRLQDGKIIYDGDAHDPRAVVRPEEMEQDEPAAGGFSDASPAEQEAGA
;
A
#
# COMPACT_ATOMS: atom_id res chain seq x y z
N MET A 1 3.52 -21.96 4.02
CA MET A 1 2.21 -21.28 4.06
C MET A 1 2.06 -20.53 5.37
N ALA A 2 2.70 -19.43 5.57
CA ALA A 2 2.50 -18.59 6.75
C ALA A 2 1.80 -17.31 6.31
N ARG A 3 0.54 -17.19 6.63
CA ARG A 3 -0.26 -16.00 6.43
C ARG A 3 -0.28 -15.21 7.72
N SER A 4 0.53 -14.21 7.85
CA SER A 4 0.32 -13.18 8.87
C SER A 4 -0.77 -12.20 8.41
N SER A 5 -1.97 -12.70 8.19
CA SER A 5 -3.13 -11.90 7.74
C SER A 5 -3.88 -11.22 8.91
N GLY A 6 -3.33 -11.15 10.11
CA GLY A 6 -4.00 -10.63 11.31
C GLY A 6 -3.35 -9.42 11.97
N SER A 7 -2.28 -8.86 11.40
CA SER A 7 -1.53 -7.78 12.07
C SER A 7 -2.23 -6.41 12.13
N GLY A 8 -3.40 -6.24 11.45
CA GLY A 8 -4.14 -4.98 11.42
C GLY A 8 -3.65 -3.96 10.37
N LYS A 9 -2.63 -4.27 9.58
CA LYS A 9 -2.11 -3.33 8.54
C LYS A 9 -3.16 -2.92 7.52
N SER A 10 -3.91 -3.89 6.96
CA SER A 10 -4.97 -3.60 5.98
C SER A 10 -6.11 -2.80 6.58
N THR A 11 -6.48 -3.08 7.84
CA THR A 11 -7.49 -2.28 8.56
C THR A 11 -7.00 -0.85 8.77
N ALA A 12 -5.76 -0.67 9.22
CA ALA A 12 -5.17 0.66 9.38
C ALA A 12 -5.11 1.40 8.03
N MET A 13 -4.72 0.71 6.95
CA MET A 13 -4.72 1.28 5.61
C MET A 13 -6.12 1.74 5.17
N ASN A 14 -7.15 0.93 5.41
CA ASN A 14 -8.53 1.28 5.04
C ASN A 14 -9.00 2.54 5.80
N ILE A 15 -8.69 2.64 7.09
CA ILE A 15 -9.04 3.82 7.89
C ILE A 15 -8.27 5.04 7.42
N ILE A 16 -6.93 4.95 7.27
CA ILE A 16 -6.10 6.06 6.77
C ILE A 16 -6.53 6.47 5.36
N GLY A 17 -6.95 5.50 4.55
CA GLY A 17 -7.42 5.68 3.18
C GLY A 17 -8.87 6.19 3.07
N CYS A 18 -9.56 6.45 4.17
CA CYS A 18 -10.99 6.79 4.18
C CYS A 18 -11.84 5.78 3.38
N LEU A 19 -11.49 4.49 3.46
CA LEU A 19 -12.24 3.36 2.91
C LEU A 19 -13.10 2.67 3.98
N ASP A 20 -12.86 3.00 5.26
CA ASP A 20 -13.57 2.49 6.41
C ASP A 20 -13.50 3.52 7.54
N VAL A 21 -14.40 3.42 8.52
CA VAL A 21 -14.43 4.29 9.70
C VAL A 21 -13.89 3.58 10.93
N PRO A 22 -13.18 4.27 11.84
CA PRO A 22 -12.75 3.67 13.09
C PRO A 22 -13.96 3.35 13.98
N THR A 23 -13.95 2.19 14.62
CA THR A 23 -14.99 1.81 15.60
C THR A 23 -15.03 2.77 16.79
N SER A 24 -13.90 3.38 17.14
CA SER A 24 -13.76 4.36 18.21
C SER A 24 -12.52 5.22 17.99
N GLY A 25 -12.47 6.39 18.63
CA GLY A 25 -11.40 7.37 18.44
C GLY A 25 -11.70 8.34 17.33
N THR A 26 -10.73 9.21 17.02
CA THR A 26 -10.84 10.23 15.98
C THR A 26 -9.69 10.12 14.99
N TYR A 27 -9.97 10.44 13.73
CA TYR A 27 -8.96 10.51 12.67
C TYR A 27 -9.04 11.86 11.96
N HIS A 28 -7.91 12.58 11.93
CA HIS A 28 -7.80 13.88 11.26
C HIS A 28 -6.85 13.77 10.06
N LEU A 29 -7.33 14.12 8.89
CA LEU A 29 -6.56 14.22 7.66
C LEU A 29 -6.44 15.70 7.24
N GLY A 30 -5.22 16.23 7.24
CA GLY A 30 -4.99 17.64 6.95
C GLY A 30 -5.75 18.61 7.89
N GLY A 31 -5.97 18.20 9.15
CA GLY A 31 -6.74 18.97 10.14
C GLY A 31 -8.27 18.79 10.07
N ILE A 32 -8.77 18.02 9.11
CA ILE A 32 -10.19 17.71 8.94
C ILE A 32 -10.51 16.42 9.68
N ASP A 33 -11.50 16.42 10.59
CA ASP A 33 -11.98 15.19 11.23
C ASP A 33 -12.83 14.38 10.26
N VAL A 34 -12.32 13.22 9.87
CA VAL A 34 -12.98 12.31 8.92
C VAL A 34 -13.70 11.15 9.61
N SER A 35 -13.61 11.07 10.95
CA SER A 35 -14.17 9.93 11.72
C SER A 35 -15.69 9.88 11.70
N THR A 36 -16.35 11.00 11.47
CA THR A 36 -17.81 11.17 11.53
C THR A 36 -18.42 11.41 10.15
N MET A 37 -17.62 11.34 9.08
CA MET A 37 -18.06 11.56 7.71
C MET A 37 -18.89 10.39 7.18
N ASP A 38 -19.89 10.69 6.39
CA ASP A 38 -20.62 9.71 5.59
C ASP A 38 -19.79 9.25 4.36
N ASP A 39 -20.29 8.24 3.65
CA ASP A 39 -19.58 7.62 2.51
C ASP A 39 -19.28 8.62 1.39
N ASP A 40 -20.19 9.57 1.11
CA ASP A 40 -20.02 10.58 0.06
C ASP A 40 -18.95 11.57 0.45
N GLN A 41 -18.97 12.06 1.69
CA GLN A 41 -17.94 12.95 2.23
C GLN A 41 -16.57 12.29 2.26
N GLN A 42 -16.50 11.01 2.68
CA GLN A 42 -15.25 10.23 2.63
C GLN A 42 -14.75 10.05 1.20
N ALA A 43 -15.65 9.79 0.23
CA ALA A 43 -15.27 9.67 -1.17
C ALA A 43 -14.71 10.99 -1.72
N GLU A 44 -15.27 12.13 -1.33
CA GLU A 44 -14.77 13.44 -1.72
C GLU A 44 -13.38 13.73 -1.13
N ILE A 45 -13.20 13.50 0.18
CA ILE A 45 -11.90 13.66 0.86
C ILE A 45 -10.86 12.71 0.27
N ARG A 46 -11.23 11.45 0.06
CA ARG A 46 -10.34 10.45 -0.57
C ARG A 46 -9.88 10.91 -1.95
N ASN A 47 -10.78 11.40 -2.78
CA ASN A 47 -10.45 11.86 -4.12
C ASN A 47 -9.53 13.10 -4.11
N LYS A 48 -9.75 14.04 -3.16
CA LYS A 48 -9.00 15.30 -3.10
C LYS A 48 -7.65 15.18 -2.42
N MET A 49 -7.55 14.33 -1.38
CA MET A 49 -6.40 14.34 -0.47
C MET A 49 -5.53 13.10 -0.55
N LEU A 50 -6.02 12.00 -1.13
CA LEU A 50 -5.33 10.72 -1.11
C LEU A 50 -5.02 10.21 -2.52
N GLY A 51 -3.78 9.76 -2.73
CA GLY A 51 -3.36 9.01 -3.90
C GLY A 51 -3.06 7.56 -3.52
N PHE A 52 -3.61 6.60 -4.26
CA PHE A 52 -3.42 5.17 -3.98
C PHE A 52 -2.51 4.50 -5.01
N ILE A 53 -1.54 3.74 -4.51
CA ILE A 53 -0.66 2.87 -5.29
C ILE A 53 -0.80 1.45 -4.74
N PHE A 54 -1.21 0.51 -5.58
CA PHE A 54 -1.46 -0.88 -5.19
C PHE A 54 -0.44 -1.84 -5.79
N GLN A 55 -0.25 -2.98 -5.15
CA GLN A 55 0.62 -4.06 -5.61
C GLN A 55 0.27 -4.55 -7.03
N GLN A 56 -1.01 -4.67 -7.36
CA GLN A 56 -1.50 -5.15 -8.65
C GLN A 56 -1.86 -4.02 -9.62
N TYR A 57 -1.30 -2.82 -9.42
CA TYR A 57 -1.48 -1.62 -10.26
C TYR A 57 -2.93 -1.11 -10.33
N ASN A 58 -3.92 -1.98 -10.35
CA ASN A 58 -5.36 -1.71 -10.45
C ASN A 58 -5.70 -0.73 -11.61
N LEU A 59 -5.07 -0.94 -12.76
CA LEU A 59 -5.40 -0.21 -13.99
C LEU A 59 -6.65 -0.82 -14.62
N ILE A 60 -7.48 0.03 -15.22
CA ILE A 60 -8.65 -0.43 -15.97
C ILE A 60 -8.16 -0.91 -17.33
N PRO A 61 -8.31 -2.22 -17.68
CA PRO A 61 -7.67 -2.80 -18.85
C PRO A 61 -8.17 -2.25 -20.20
N LYS A 62 -9.42 -1.74 -20.21
CA LYS A 62 -10.07 -1.19 -21.42
C LYS A 62 -9.74 0.27 -21.68
N LEU A 63 -9.17 0.96 -20.70
CA LEU A 63 -8.73 2.35 -20.82
C LEU A 63 -7.24 2.40 -21.17
N ASN A 64 -6.87 3.34 -22.02
CA ASN A 64 -5.46 3.60 -22.28
C ASN A 64 -4.76 4.24 -21.07
N VAL A 65 -3.46 4.43 -21.17
CA VAL A 65 -2.62 4.99 -20.10
C VAL A 65 -3.11 6.37 -19.65
N LEU A 66 -3.38 7.26 -20.61
CA LEU A 66 -3.87 8.61 -20.31
C LEU A 66 -5.22 8.56 -19.60
N GLU A 67 -6.18 7.81 -20.13
CA GLU A 67 -7.51 7.64 -19.55
C GLU A 67 -7.46 7.07 -18.13
N ASN A 68 -6.57 6.11 -17.85
CA ASN A 68 -6.36 5.60 -16.49
C ASN A 68 -5.88 6.69 -15.52
N VAL A 69 -4.99 7.57 -15.98
CA VAL A 69 -4.46 8.67 -15.14
C VAL A 69 -5.48 9.80 -14.98
N GLU A 70 -6.37 10.01 -15.95
CA GLU A 70 -7.44 10.99 -15.88
C GLU A 70 -8.56 10.65 -14.88
N LEU A 71 -8.72 9.36 -14.49
CA LEU A 71 -9.85 8.90 -13.67
C LEU A 71 -10.09 9.72 -12.39
N PRO A 72 -9.10 9.95 -11.50
CA PRO A 72 -9.33 10.73 -10.29
C PRO A 72 -9.76 12.17 -10.59
N LEU A 73 -9.26 12.76 -11.67
CA LEU A 73 -9.63 14.10 -12.10
C LEU A 73 -11.04 14.15 -12.68
N LEU A 74 -11.47 13.07 -13.34
CA LEU A 74 -12.85 12.93 -13.83
C LEU A 74 -13.83 12.91 -12.65
N TYR A 75 -13.54 12.12 -11.61
CA TYR A 75 -14.37 12.09 -10.39
C TYR A 75 -14.33 13.40 -9.60
N ALA A 76 -13.23 14.16 -9.69
CA ALA A 76 -13.13 15.50 -9.13
C ALA A 76 -13.92 16.58 -9.93
N GLY A 77 -14.55 16.20 -11.05
CA GLY A 77 -15.29 17.14 -11.89
C GLY A 77 -14.41 18.13 -12.68
N VAL A 78 -13.11 17.81 -12.84
CA VAL A 78 -12.17 18.64 -13.60
C VAL A 78 -12.55 18.61 -15.08
N ASP A 79 -12.54 19.77 -15.73
CA ASP A 79 -12.85 19.92 -17.13
C ASP A 79 -11.89 19.13 -18.03
N ALA A 80 -12.37 18.67 -19.19
CA ALA A 80 -11.65 17.74 -20.07
C ALA A 80 -10.27 18.26 -20.55
N SER A 81 -10.14 19.56 -20.79
CA SER A 81 -8.88 20.16 -21.24
C SER A 81 -7.85 20.16 -20.14
N GLU A 82 -8.22 20.66 -18.95
CA GLU A 82 -7.36 20.68 -17.76
C GLU A 82 -7.01 19.27 -17.30
N ARG A 83 -7.97 18.34 -17.32
CA ARG A 83 -7.79 16.94 -16.94
C ARG A 83 -6.70 16.29 -17.78
N LYS A 84 -6.75 16.47 -19.10
CA LYS A 84 -5.74 15.95 -20.02
C LYS A 84 -4.36 16.55 -19.77
N GLU A 85 -4.28 17.86 -19.55
CA GLU A 85 -3.02 18.55 -19.26
C GLU A 85 -2.39 18.02 -17.96
N ARG A 86 -3.15 17.94 -16.87
CA ARG A 86 -2.68 17.43 -15.56
C ARG A 86 -2.26 15.97 -15.63
N ALA A 87 -3.03 15.13 -16.34
CA ALA A 87 -2.70 13.72 -16.53
C ALA A 87 -1.41 13.56 -17.37
N MET A 88 -1.23 14.34 -18.42
CA MET A 88 0.02 14.32 -19.21
C MET A 88 1.22 14.80 -18.40
N ALA A 89 1.07 15.84 -17.57
CA ALA A 89 2.13 16.29 -16.67
C ALA A 89 2.53 15.18 -15.68
N SER A 90 1.56 14.45 -15.13
CA SER A 90 1.82 13.30 -14.25
C SER A 90 2.53 12.16 -14.98
N LEU A 91 2.18 11.87 -16.23
CA LEU A 91 2.86 10.89 -17.06
C LEU A 91 4.29 11.30 -17.41
N GLN A 92 4.54 12.59 -17.62
CA GLN A 92 5.90 13.12 -17.81
C GLN A 92 6.77 12.90 -16.57
N ARG A 93 6.24 13.14 -15.37
CA ARG A 93 6.95 12.91 -14.09
C ARG A 93 7.45 11.48 -13.96
N VAL A 94 6.68 10.49 -14.44
CA VAL A 94 7.05 9.06 -14.39
C VAL A 94 7.74 8.55 -15.66
N GLY A 95 7.99 9.42 -16.66
CA GLY A 95 8.69 9.07 -17.90
C GLY A 95 7.88 8.17 -18.85
N LEU A 96 6.55 8.36 -18.92
CA LEU A 96 5.64 7.55 -19.75
C LEU A 96 4.73 8.39 -20.67
N ALA A 97 5.05 9.65 -20.91
CA ALA A 97 4.24 10.51 -21.77
C ALA A 97 4.11 9.98 -23.21
N ASP A 98 5.17 9.34 -23.74
CA ASP A 98 5.20 8.69 -25.06
C ASP A 98 4.29 7.45 -25.15
N LYS A 99 3.90 6.88 -24.01
CA LYS A 99 3.03 5.70 -23.90
C LYS A 99 1.56 6.03 -23.60
N CYS A 100 1.18 7.30 -23.63
CA CYS A 100 -0.16 7.77 -23.21
C CYS A 100 -1.32 7.07 -23.94
N ARG A 101 -1.14 6.58 -25.16
CA ARG A 101 -2.15 5.89 -25.97
C ARG A 101 -2.12 4.37 -25.82
N ASN A 102 -1.11 3.79 -25.17
CA ASN A 102 -1.00 2.36 -24.99
C ASN A 102 -2.08 1.85 -24.03
N LEU A 103 -2.50 0.59 -24.21
CA LEU A 103 -3.30 -0.14 -23.22
C LEU A 103 -2.38 -0.72 -22.15
N PRO A 104 -2.89 -0.97 -20.91
CA PRO A 104 -2.12 -1.62 -19.85
C PRO A 104 -1.45 -2.93 -20.28
N SER A 105 -2.11 -3.74 -21.10
CA SER A 105 -1.58 -5.01 -21.63
C SER A 105 -0.34 -4.87 -22.52
N GLN A 106 -0.06 -3.67 -23.00
CA GLN A 106 1.10 -3.35 -23.85
C GLN A 106 2.30 -2.84 -23.04
N LEU A 107 2.19 -2.81 -21.72
CA LEU A 107 3.20 -2.28 -20.81
C LEU A 107 3.82 -3.40 -19.98
N SER A 108 5.12 -3.26 -19.65
CA SER A 108 5.75 -4.09 -18.62
C SER A 108 5.16 -3.81 -17.23
N GLY A 109 5.31 -4.74 -16.27
CA GLY A 109 4.82 -4.55 -14.90
C GLY A 109 5.33 -3.26 -14.25
N GLY A 110 6.62 -2.93 -14.44
CA GLY A 110 7.18 -1.68 -13.93
C GLY A 110 6.62 -0.43 -14.61
N GLN A 111 6.26 -0.51 -15.89
CA GLN A 111 5.57 0.58 -16.57
C GLN A 111 4.14 0.73 -16.06
N GLN A 112 3.41 -0.38 -15.87
CA GLN A 112 2.06 -0.35 -15.27
C GLN A 112 2.09 0.27 -13.87
N GLN A 113 3.08 -0.08 -13.04
CA GLN A 113 3.24 0.53 -11.72
C GLN A 113 3.51 2.03 -11.82
N ARG A 114 4.33 2.48 -12.75
CA ARG A 114 4.56 3.91 -12.98
C ARG A 114 3.29 4.63 -13.46
N VAL A 115 2.42 3.99 -14.25
CA VAL A 115 1.10 4.54 -14.59
C VAL A 115 0.21 4.65 -13.34
N SER A 116 0.21 3.63 -12.46
CA SER A 116 -0.52 3.69 -11.18
C SER A 116 -0.04 4.84 -10.30
N ILE A 117 1.28 5.08 -10.27
CA ILE A 117 1.87 6.23 -9.57
C ILE A 117 1.42 7.55 -10.21
N ALA A 118 1.48 7.68 -11.55
CA ALA A 118 1.03 8.88 -12.26
C ALA A 118 -0.45 9.17 -11.97
N ARG A 119 -1.30 8.15 -11.93
CA ARG A 119 -2.71 8.26 -11.54
C ARG A 119 -2.85 8.77 -10.11
N ALA A 120 -2.09 8.24 -9.17
CA ALA A 120 -2.12 8.71 -7.78
C ALA A 120 -1.72 10.19 -7.65
N LEU A 121 -0.79 10.66 -8.48
CA LEU A 121 -0.28 12.04 -8.46
C LEU A 121 -1.19 13.05 -9.18
N ALA A 122 -2.04 12.60 -10.11
CA ALA A 122 -2.82 13.49 -10.98
C ALA A 122 -3.73 14.46 -10.22
N GLY A 123 -4.28 14.02 -9.08
CA GLY A 123 -5.09 14.82 -8.17
C GLY A 123 -4.30 15.81 -7.31
N SER A 124 -2.96 15.76 -7.32
CA SER A 124 -2.10 16.49 -6.37
C SER A 124 -2.47 16.21 -4.92
N PRO A 125 -2.47 14.93 -4.49
CA PRO A 125 -2.91 14.54 -3.16
C PRO A 125 -1.97 15.04 -2.07
N SER A 126 -2.49 15.22 -0.84
CA SER A 126 -1.67 15.54 0.33
C SER A 126 -0.90 14.34 0.86
N VAL A 127 -1.42 13.14 0.64
CA VAL A 127 -0.83 11.87 1.10
C VAL A 127 -0.92 10.80 0.01
N ILE A 128 0.16 10.09 -0.21
CA ILE A 128 0.25 8.93 -1.09
C ILE A 128 0.29 7.67 -0.24
N LEU A 129 -0.70 6.79 -0.39
CA LEU A 129 -0.76 5.48 0.25
C LEU A 129 -0.26 4.41 -0.72
N ALA A 130 0.84 3.77 -0.42
CA ALA A 130 1.46 2.74 -1.26
C ALA A 130 1.42 1.37 -0.56
N ASP A 131 0.53 0.49 -1.02
CA ASP A 131 0.35 -0.86 -0.50
C ASP A 131 1.16 -1.86 -1.31
N GLU A 132 2.21 -2.41 -0.69
CA GLU A 132 3.16 -3.36 -1.30
C GLU A 132 3.58 -2.95 -2.74
N PRO A 133 4.01 -1.69 -2.98
CA PRO A 133 4.15 -1.13 -4.33
C PRO A 133 5.19 -1.82 -5.20
N THR A 134 5.98 -2.72 -4.63
CA THR A 134 7.04 -3.47 -5.33
C THR A 134 6.81 -4.97 -5.32
N GLY A 135 5.76 -5.46 -4.65
CA GLY A 135 5.53 -6.90 -4.43
C GLY A 135 5.29 -7.73 -5.70
N ALA A 136 4.88 -7.10 -6.80
CA ALA A 136 4.69 -7.74 -8.10
C ALA A 136 5.83 -7.49 -9.09
N LEU A 137 6.94 -6.86 -8.66
CA LEU A 137 8.03 -6.42 -9.53
C LEU A 137 9.31 -7.22 -9.26
N ASP A 138 10.15 -7.34 -10.29
CA ASP A 138 11.52 -7.80 -10.12
C ASP A 138 12.34 -6.82 -9.25
N SER A 139 13.43 -7.30 -8.66
CA SER A 139 14.23 -6.53 -7.70
C SER A 139 14.82 -5.22 -8.29
N ARG A 140 15.11 -5.18 -9.59
CA ARG A 140 15.65 -3.97 -10.23
C ARG A 140 14.55 -2.92 -10.37
N THR A 141 13.44 -3.31 -10.97
CA THR A 141 12.27 -2.45 -11.17
C THR A 141 11.68 -1.98 -9.83
N GLY A 142 11.65 -2.86 -8.82
CA GLY A 142 11.24 -2.51 -7.46
C GLY A 142 12.11 -1.40 -6.85
N ARG A 143 13.45 -1.46 -7.04
CA ARG A 143 14.34 -0.39 -6.58
C ARG A 143 14.08 0.95 -7.29
N GLU A 144 13.79 0.92 -8.58
CA GLU A 144 13.45 2.13 -9.36
C GLU A 144 12.17 2.78 -8.82
N VAL A 145 11.13 1.99 -8.56
CA VAL A 145 9.85 2.46 -7.97
C VAL A 145 10.06 3.05 -6.58
N LEU A 146 10.80 2.37 -5.71
CA LEU A 146 11.11 2.91 -4.37
C LEU A 146 11.95 4.18 -4.44
N GLY A 147 12.91 4.26 -5.36
CA GLY A 147 13.69 5.47 -5.62
C GLY A 147 12.82 6.64 -6.02
N PHE A 148 11.79 6.38 -6.85
CA PHE A 148 10.83 7.38 -7.25
C PHE A 148 9.95 7.85 -6.06
N LEU A 149 9.43 6.94 -5.25
CA LEU A 149 8.65 7.31 -4.04
C LEU A 149 9.48 8.13 -3.05
N LYS A 150 10.75 7.79 -2.85
CA LYS A 150 11.68 8.60 -2.05
C LYS A 150 11.90 10.00 -2.63
N LYS A 151 11.99 10.11 -3.96
CA LYS A 151 12.11 11.40 -4.63
C LYS A 151 10.89 12.27 -4.35
N LEU A 152 9.66 11.73 -4.47
CA LEU A 152 8.43 12.43 -4.15
C LEU A 152 8.44 12.93 -2.70
N ASN A 153 8.84 12.08 -1.76
CA ASN A 153 8.92 12.48 -0.35
C ASN A 153 9.92 13.64 -0.12
N ARG A 154 11.08 13.61 -0.78
CA ARG A 154 12.05 14.73 -0.71
C ARG A 154 11.54 16.02 -1.36
N GLU A 155 10.61 15.92 -2.32
CA GLU A 155 9.94 17.05 -2.95
C GLU A 155 8.81 17.63 -2.07
N GLY A 156 8.51 16.99 -0.92
CA GLY A 156 7.54 17.46 0.08
C GLY A 156 6.25 16.63 0.15
N ASP A 157 6.09 15.62 -0.71
CA ASP A 157 4.93 14.73 -0.67
C ASP A 157 5.00 13.81 0.57
N THR A 158 3.88 13.60 1.27
CA THR A 158 3.78 12.61 2.33
C THR A 158 3.52 11.23 1.72
N VAL A 159 4.45 10.29 1.94
CA VAL A 159 4.30 8.91 1.43
C VAL A 159 4.19 7.94 2.60
N VAL A 160 3.06 7.24 2.67
CA VAL A 160 2.83 6.14 3.62
C VAL A 160 3.00 4.82 2.87
N LEU A 161 4.06 4.10 3.19
CA LEU A 161 4.40 2.81 2.57
C LEU A 161 3.97 1.67 3.50
N ILE A 162 3.13 0.78 2.99
CA ILE A 162 2.71 -0.42 3.70
C ILE A 162 3.46 -1.60 3.11
N THR A 163 4.19 -2.32 3.94
CA THR A 163 4.95 -3.49 3.50
C THR A 163 5.18 -4.48 4.66
N HIS A 164 5.40 -5.74 4.31
CA HIS A 164 5.88 -6.75 5.24
C HIS A 164 7.39 -7.03 5.05
N ASP A 165 8.04 -6.36 4.09
CA ASP A 165 9.47 -6.52 3.80
C ASP A 165 10.29 -5.50 4.60
N ASN A 166 11.04 -5.98 5.59
CA ASN A 166 11.93 -5.18 6.41
C ASN A 166 13.00 -4.44 5.58
N SER A 167 13.48 -5.04 4.48
CA SER A 167 14.49 -4.42 3.61
C SER A 167 13.96 -3.18 2.88
N ILE A 168 12.65 -3.10 2.73
CA ILE A 168 11.92 -1.96 2.17
C ILE A 168 11.60 -0.96 3.28
N ALA A 169 11.08 -1.45 4.43
CA ALA A 169 10.68 -0.62 5.54
C ALA A 169 11.82 0.30 6.06
N VAL A 170 13.04 -0.22 6.19
CA VAL A 170 14.23 0.55 6.63
C VAL A 170 14.65 1.67 5.68
N LYS A 171 14.02 1.78 4.53
CA LYS A 171 14.27 2.89 3.59
C LYS A 171 13.38 4.11 3.85
N ALA A 172 12.40 4.00 4.74
CA ALA A 172 11.59 5.12 5.20
C ALA A 172 12.36 5.94 6.25
N ASP A 173 11.84 7.12 6.59
CA ASP A 173 12.39 7.95 7.67
C ASP A 173 11.81 7.54 9.03
N ARG A 174 10.56 7.06 9.05
CA ARG A 174 9.83 6.60 10.24
C ARG A 174 9.16 5.25 9.96
N ILE A 175 9.19 4.36 10.94
CA ILE A 175 8.50 3.07 10.90
C ILE A 175 7.48 2.99 12.01
N VAL A 176 6.27 2.54 11.66
CA VAL A 176 5.23 2.12 12.60
C VAL A 176 5.03 0.62 12.42
N ARG A 177 5.40 -0.19 13.43
CA ARG A 177 5.21 -1.65 13.40
C ARG A 177 3.92 -2.03 14.07
N LEU A 178 3.15 -2.84 13.37
CA LEU A 178 1.88 -3.40 13.83
C LEU A 178 2.03 -4.93 13.97
N GLN A 179 1.64 -5.44 15.14
CA GLN A 179 1.54 -6.86 15.43
C GLN A 179 0.25 -7.11 16.21
N ASP A 180 -0.58 -8.05 15.74
CA ASP A 180 -1.87 -8.42 16.37
C ASP A 180 -2.76 -7.22 16.72
N GLY A 181 -2.82 -6.25 15.79
CA GLY A 181 -3.62 -5.03 15.94
C GLY A 181 -3.04 -3.99 16.90
N LYS A 182 -1.83 -4.18 17.41
CA LYS A 182 -1.16 -3.25 18.33
C LYS A 182 0.06 -2.62 17.68
N ILE A 183 0.31 -1.35 18.02
CA ILE A 183 1.56 -0.69 17.68
C ILE A 183 2.63 -1.16 18.68
N ILE A 184 3.65 -1.88 18.18
CA ILE A 184 4.76 -2.38 18.98
C ILE A 184 6.04 -1.56 18.80
N TYR A 185 6.09 -0.72 17.75
CA TYR A 185 7.14 0.26 17.53
C TYR A 185 6.60 1.45 16.75
N ASP A 186 7.04 2.65 17.09
CA ASP A 186 6.80 3.88 16.36
C ASP A 186 8.00 4.80 16.54
N GLY A 187 8.76 5.06 15.48
CA GLY A 187 9.98 5.87 15.57
C GLY A 187 10.85 5.87 14.33
N ASP A 188 12.09 6.30 14.49
CA ASP A 188 13.11 6.38 13.43
C ASP A 188 13.39 5.01 12.82
N ALA A 189 13.44 4.94 11.50
CA ALA A 189 13.72 3.71 10.76
C ALA A 189 15.14 3.15 10.98
N HIS A 190 16.07 3.99 11.47
CA HIS A 190 17.45 3.58 11.75
C HIS A 190 17.64 3.07 13.19
N ASP A 191 16.63 3.16 14.05
CA ASP A 191 16.67 2.55 15.39
C ASP A 191 16.74 1.02 15.25
N PRO A 192 17.63 0.32 15.96
CA PRO A 192 17.71 -1.14 15.94
C PRO A 192 16.41 -1.86 16.26
N ARG A 193 15.48 -1.22 16.99
CA ARG A 193 14.16 -1.75 17.32
C ARG A 193 13.13 -1.62 16.19
N ALA A 194 13.47 -0.85 15.15
CA ALA A 194 12.54 -0.56 14.05
C ALA A 194 12.16 -1.81 13.24
N VAL A 195 13.02 -2.81 13.18
CA VAL A 195 12.81 -4.05 12.45
C VAL A 195 13.01 -5.28 13.33
N VAL A 196 12.24 -6.33 13.08
CA VAL A 196 12.46 -7.63 13.72
C VAL A 196 13.68 -8.28 13.08
N ARG A 197 14.65 -8.69 13.89
CA ARG A 197 15.74 -9.52 13.40
C ARG A 197 15.25 -10.94 13.13
N PRO A 198 15.78 -11.66 12.13
CA PRO A 198 15.39 -13.04 11.86
C PRO A 198 15.47 -13.97 13.08
N GLU A 199 16.45 -13.73 13.95
CA GLU A 199 16.67 -14.47 15.21
C GLU A 199 15.57 -14.27 16.25
N GLU A 200 14.84 -13.16 16.19
CA GLU A 200 13.71 -12.86 17.07
C GLU A 200 12.40 -13.49 16.56
N MET A 201 12.31 -13.77 15.24
CA MET A 201 11.15 -14.41 14.63
C MET A 201 11.05 -15.91 14.96
N GLU A 202 12.19 -16.58 15.25
CA GLU A 202 12.25 -18.01 15.61
C GLU A 202 11.80 -18.25 17.07
N GLN A 203 11.77 -17.23 17.93
CA GLN A 203 11.40 -17.36 19.35
C GLN A 203 9.90 -17.23 19.63
N ASP A 204 9.12 -16.74 18.67
CA ASP A 204 7.66 -16.56 18.80
C ASP A 204 6.84 -17.72 18.21
N GLU A 205 7.45 -18.80 17.71
CA GLU A 205 6.70 -20.03 17.43
C GLU A 205 6.39 -20.73 18.76
N PRO A 206 5.11 -20.89 19.15
CA PRO A 206 4.77 -21.68 20.30
C PRO A 206 5.28 -23.09 20.07
N ALA A 207 6.10 -23.61 20.99
CA ALA A 207 6.62 -24.97 20.96
C ALA A 207 5.47 -25.91 20.62
N ALA A 208 5.57 -26.58 19.47
CA ALA A 208 4.59 -27.54 18.99
C ALA A 208 4.41 -28.60 20.11
N GLY A 209 3.27 -28.49 20.81
CA GLY A 209 2.89 -29.43 21.84
C GLY A 209 2.87 -30.84 21.23
N GLY A 210 3.80 -31.68 21.65
CA GLY A 210 3.87 -33.06 21.20
C GLY A 210 2.56 -33.76 21.51
N PHE A 211 1.84 -34.10 20.48
CA PHE A 211 0.80 -35.12 20.55
C PHE A 211 1.52 -36.44 20.80
N SER A 212 1.47 -36.95 22.04
CA SER A 212 1.85 -38.31 22.36
C SER A 212 0.83 -39.24 21.71
N ASP A 213 1.25 -39.94 20.69
CA ASP A 213 0.55 -41.10 20.14
C ASP A 213 0.48 -42.20 21.22
N ALA A 214 -0.66 -42.29 21.89
CA ALA A 214 -0.99 -43.44 22.69
C ALA A 214 -1.75 -44.44 21.80
N SER A 215 -0.99 -45.38 21.27
CA SER A 215 -1.49 -46.60 20.60
C SER A 215 -2.27 -47.46 21.62
N PRO A 216 -3.49 -47.88 21.34
CA PRO A 216 -4.12 -48.92 22.15
C PRO A 216 -3.57 -50.28 21.80
N ALA A 217 -2.99 -50.92 22.81
CA ALA A 217 -2.54 -52.31 22.75
C ALA A 217 -3.69 -53.27 22.44
N GLU A 218 -3.41 -54.22 21.53
CA GLU A 218 -4.15 -55.44 21.32
C GLU A 218 -4.25 -56.26 22.62
N GLN A 219 -5.43 -56.68 22.97
CA GLN A 219 -5.67 -57.80 23.87
C GLN A 219 -6.37 -58.90 23.09
N GLU A 220 -5.59 -59.87 22.67
CA GLU A 220 -6.04 -61.24 22.45
C GLU A 220 -6.30 -61.91 23.81
N ALA A 221 -7.38 -62.63 23.90
CA ALA A 221 -7.61 -63.86 24.69
C ALA A 221 -8.98 -64.38 24.23
N GLY A 222 -9.15 -65.51 23.66
CA GLY A 222 -8.82 -66.88 24.00
C GLY A 222 -9.89 -67.46 24.94
N ALA A 223 -10.93 -68.07 24.38
CA ALA A 223 -11.59 -69.29 24.77
C ALA A 223 -12.98 -69.39 24.13
#